data_a439d42f4b2d46d038e6cc9b9030b92c
#
_entry.id   a439d42f4b2d46d038e6cc9b9030b92c
#
_cell.length_a   1.000
_cell.length_b   1.000
_cell.length_c   1.000
_cell.angle_alpha   90.00
_cell.angle_beta   90.00
_cell.angle_gamma   90.00
#
_symmetry.space_group_name_H-M   'P 1'
#
loop_
_entity.id
_entity.type
_entity.pdbx_description
1 polymer ?
#
loop_
_entity_poly.entity_id
_entity_poly.type
_entity_poly.pdbx_seq_one_letter_code
_entity_poly.pdbx_strand_id
1 'polypeptide(L)'
;LVLALSPEELPHLQKLYENGIANGVPGIRMLSAEETLAMEPNLAPNVVGALYAPSAAIVSPWDFALAMAEVAVRNGVELHRSCPVTHIEKTAGGWALTTPDGIVETRYIINAAGISAQAVHDMAAPHKFTIQPTRGEYYLLDKSEGSRVHHVIFLSLIHI
;
A
#
# COMPACT_ATOMS: atom_id res chain seq x y z
N LEU A 1 12.05 7.52 7.13
CA LEU A 1 11.73 8.15 8.43
C LEU A 1 10.21 8.26 8.61
N VAL A 2 9.70 7.91 9.79
CA VAL A 2 8.34 8.27 10.22
C VAL A 2 8.48 9.30 11.33
N LEU A 3 7.98 10.51 11.13
CA LEU A 3 8.17 11.64 12.03
C LEU A 3 7.07 11.73 13.09
N ALA A 4 7.43 12.16 14.30
CA ALA A 4 6.53 12.71 15.29
C ALA A 4 6.73 14.23 15.36
N LEU A 5 5.63 14.98 15.27
CA LEU A 5 5.63 16.46 15.36
C LEU A 5 5.11 16.96 16.71
N SER A 6 4.63 16.04 17.55
CA SER A 6 4.22 16.33 18.92
C SER A 6 4.56 15.16 19.85
N PRO A 7 4.70 15.41 21.17
CA PRO A 7 4.94 14.36 22.14
C PRO A 7 3.86 13.26 22.19
N GLU A 8 2.63 13.61 21.87
CA GLU A 8 1.48 12.69 21.84
C GLU A 8 1.62 11.62 20.76
N GLU A 9 2.47 11.86 19.75
CA GLU A 9 2.72 10.93 18.64
C GLU A 9 3.83 9.90 18.98
N LEU A 10 4.66 10.17 19.97
CA LEU A 10 5.77 9.27 20.36
C LEU A 10 5.31 7.85 20.74
N PRO A 11 4.20 7.64 21.47
CA PRO A 11 3.69 6.30 21.76
C PRO A 11 3.33 5.50 20.50
N HIS A 12 2.86 6.19 19.45
CA HIS A 12 2.58 5.55 18.15
C HIS A 12 3.87 5.09 17.47
N LEU A 13 4.90 5.95 17.44
CA LEU A 13 6.21 5.55 16.91
C LEU A 13 6.82 4.38 17.69
N GLN A 14 6.66 4.38 19.01
CA GLN A 14 7.13 3.28 19.86
C GLN A 14 6.45 1.96 19.48
N LYS A 15 5.14 1.97 19.26
CA LYS A 15 4.40 0.79 18.80
C LYS A 15 4.85 0.31 17.42
N LEU A 16 5.12 1.23 16.49
CA LEU A 16 5.67 0.90 15.17
C LEU A 16 7.08 0.29 15.29
N TYR A 17 7.90 0.82 16.18
CA TYR A 17 9.23 0.27 16.50
C TYR A 17 9.13 -1.17 17.01
N GLU A 18 8.28 -1.42 18.00
CA GLU A 18 8.05 -2.76 18.56
C GLU A 18 7.57 -3.76 17.49
N ASN A 19 6.64 -3.34 16.64
CA ASN A 19 6.19 -4.13 15.49
C ASN A 19 7.34 -4.40 14.51
N GLY A 20 8.19 -3.42 14.25
CA GLY A 20 9.36 -3.55 13.39
C GLY A 20 10.36 -4.57 13.92
N ILE A 21 10.64 -4.53 15.23
CA ILE A 21 11.50 -5.53 15.90
C ILE A 21 10.86 -6.93 15.81
N ALA A 22 9.58 -7.06 16.12
CA ALA A 22 8.87 -8.34 16.05
C ALA A 22 8.86 -8.94 14.62
N ASN A 23 8.83 -8.09 13.60
CA ASN A 23 8.88 -8.48 12.19
C ASN A 23 10.32 -8.64 11.65
N GLY A 24 11.34 -8.47 12.48
CA GLY A 24 12.74 -8.64 12.08
C GLY A 24 13.27 -7.56 11.14
N VAL A 25 12.76 -6.33 11.18
CA VAL A 25 13.24 -5.21 10.35
C VAL A 25 14.67 -4.85 10.78
N PRO A 26 15.68 -5.01 9.89
CA PRO A 26 17.07 -4.80 10.27
C PRO A 26 17.37 -3.32 10.48
N GLY A 27 18.10 -3.02 11.57
CA GLY A 27 18.60 -1.67 11.86
C GLY A 27 17.54 -0.63 12.21
N ILE A 28 16.29 -1.05 12.43
CA ILE A 28 15.22 -0.13 12.87
C ILE A 28 15.57 0.49 14.24
N ARG A 29 15.39 1.79 14.38
CA ARG A 29 15.67 2.49 15.63
C ARG A 29 14.84 3.77 15.78
N MET A 30 14.62 4.15 17.03
CA MET A 30 14.08 5.46 17.37
C MET A 30 15.19 6.50 17.31
N LEU A 31 14.86 7.70 16.83
CA LEU A 31 15.74 8.87 16.79
C LEU A 31 15.18 9.97 17.67
N SER A 32 16.07 10.69 18.35
CA SER A 32 15.74 11.95 19.01
C SER A 32 15.42 13.06 18.00
N ALA A 33 14.88 14.18 18.45
CA ALA A 33 14.70 15.36 17.63
C ALA A 33 16.03 15.85 17.02
N GLU A 34 17.09 15.88 17.82
CA GLU A 34 18.43 16.30 17.39
C GLU A 34 19.00 15.40 16.32
N GLU A 35 18.96 14.07 16.52
CA GLU A 35 19.40 13.09 15.52
C GLU A 35 18.59 13.19 14.22
N THR A 36 17.27 13.39 14.33
CA THR A 36 16.38 13.52 13.18
C THR A 36 16.72 14.77 12.36
N LEU A 37 16.90 15.92 13.01
CA LEU A 37 17.25 17.17 12.35
C LEU A 37 18.70 17.16 11.81
N ALA A 38 19.61 16.41 12.43
CA ALA A 38 20.95 16.22 11.89
C ALA A 38 20.94 15.40 10.58
N MET A 39 20.02 14.43 10.45
CA MET A 39 19.85 13.65 9.22
C MET A 39 19.10 14.41 8.13
N GLU A 40 18.11 15.21 8.50
CA GLU A 40 17.25 16.00 7.59
C GLU A 40 17.11 17.45 8.09
N PRO A 41 18.09 18.30 7.78
CA PRO A 41 18.14 19.66 8.34
C PRO A 41 16.99 20.58 7.89
N ASN A 42 16.31 20.24 6.81
CA ASN A 42 15.22 21.04 6.24
C ASN A 42 13.84 20.67 6.81
N LEU A 43 13.78 19.79 7.79
CA LEU A 43 12.53 19.50 8.49
C LEU A 43 12.04 20.68 9.32
N ALA A 44 10.75 20.68 9.60
CA ALA A 44 10.16 21.67 10.51
C ALA A 44 10.76 21.56 11.94
N PRO A 45 11.01 22.68 12.63
CA PRO A 45 11.70 22.67 13.91
C PRO A 45 10.91 22.04 15.07
N ASN A 46 9.63 21.76 14.86
CA ASN A 46 8.74 21.11 15.84
C ASN A 46 8.80 19.59 15.82
N VAL A 47 9.73 18.99 15.08
CA VAL A 47 9.99 17.54 15.13
C VAL A 47 10.46 17.17 16.53
N VAL A 48 9.80 16.19 17.16
CA VAL A 48 10.14 15.69 18.50
C VAL A 48 10.85 14.35 18.48
N GLY A 49 10.86 13.67 17.35
CA GLY A 49 11.57 12.40 17.14
C GLY A 49 11.12 11.71 15.85
N ALA A 50 11.78 10.61 15.51
CA ALA A 50 11.43 9.80 14.36
C ALA A 50 11.68 8.32 14.59
N LEU A 51 11.00 7.49 13.82
CA LEU A 51 11.35 6.08 13.61
C LEU A 51 12.15 5.97 12.31
N TYR A 52 13.34 5.42 12.39
CA TYR A 52 14.22 5.20 11.24
C TYR A 52 14.29 3.72 10.89
N ALA A 53 13.96 3.39 9.64
CA ALA A 53 14.09 2.06 9.07
C ALA A 53 15.04 2.14 7.85
N PRO A 54 16.35 1.83 8.02
CA PRO A 54 17.35 2.00 6.96
C PRO A 54 17.16 1.04 5.78
N SER A 55 16.47 -0.08 6.00
CA SER A 55 16.16 -1.06 4.96
C SER A 55 14.90 -0.72 4.16
N ALA A 56 14.17 0.35 4.52
CA ALA A 56 13.01 0.80 3.76
C ALA A 56 13.43 1.36 2.40
N ALA A 57 12.64 1.06 1.38
CA ALA A 57 12.86 1.52 0.01
C ALA A 57 11.53 1.92 -0.62
N ILE A 58 11.60 2.64 -1.73
CA ILE A 58 10.46 2.95 -2.58
C ILE A 58 10.55 2.15 -3.87
N VAL A 59 9.40 1.87 -4.45
CA VAL A 59 9.28 1.22 -5.75
C VAL A 59 8.25 1.96 -6.59
N SER A 60 8.48 2.04 -7.90
CA SER A 60 7.45 2.52 -8.83
C SER A 60 6.28 1.52 -8.82
N PRO A 61 5.08 1.91 -8.37
CA PRO A 61 3.95 0.98 -8.31
C PRO A 61 3.52 0.51 -9.71
N TRP A 62 3.70 1.33 -10.73
CA TRP A 62 3.39 0.98 -12.12
C TRP A 62 4.36 -0.08 -12.65
N ASP A 63 5.66 0.15 -12.55
CA ASP A 63 6.68 -0.80 -13.01
C ASP A 63 6.59 -2.12 -12.25
N PHE A 64 6.33 -2.04 -10.94
CA PHE A 64 6.13 -3.23 -10.12
C PHE A 64 4.90 -4.03 -10.58
N ALA A 65 3.76 -3.38 -10.81
CA ALA A 65 2.55 -4.06 -11.29
C ALA A 65 2.75 -4.67 -12.69
N LEU A 66 3.41 -3.96 -13.60
CA LEU A 66 3.73 -4.46 -14.95
C LEU A 66 4.68 -5.67 -14.87
N ALA A 67 5.74 -5.59 -14.08
CA ALA A 67 6.68 -6.70 -13.90
C ALA A 67 5.99 -7.95 -13.35
N MET A 68 5.09 -7.79 -12.36
CA MET A 68 4.31 -8.92 -11.82
C MET A 68 3.39 -9.53 -12.87
N ALA A 69 2.72 -8.71 -13.68
CA ALA A 69 1.87 -9.18 -14.77
C ALA A 69 2.67 -9.91 -15.85
N GLU A 70 3.84 -9.39 -16.25
CA GLU A 70 4.73 -10.06 -17.20
C GLU A 70 5.20 -11.43 -16.69
N VAL A 71 5.60 -11.51 -15.42
CA VAL A 71 6.00 -12.78 -14.80
C VAL A 71 4.85 -13.77 -14.80
N ALA A 72 3.63 -13.33 -14.47
CA ALA A 72 2.45 -14.17 -14.48
C ALA A 72 2.17 -14.74 -15.88
N VAL A 73 2.19 -13.89 -16.91
CA VAL A 73 1.96 -14.31 -18.31
C VAL A 73 3.05 -15.28 -18.78
N ARG A 74 4.33 -15.02 -18.46
CA ARG A 74 5.42 -15.96 -18.76
C ARG A 74 5.27 -17.33 -18.10
N ASN A 75 4.55 -17.40 -16.99
CA ASN A 75 4.21 -18.63 -16.27
C ASN A 75 2.86 -19.25 -16.69
N GLY A 76 2.28 -18.80 -17.79
CA GLY A 76 1.08 -19.39 -18.40
C GLY A 76 -0.25 -18.80 -17.91
N VAL A 77 -0.22 -17.67 -17.23
CA VAL A 77 -1.46 -16.95 -16.87
C VAL A 77 -2.01 -16.24 -18.11
N GLU A 78 -3.29 -16.42 -18.38
CA GLU A 78 -4.00 -15.66 -19.40
C GLU A 78 -4.46 -14.32 -18.82
N LEU A 79 -4.01 -13.22 -19.43
CA LEU A 79 -4.37 -11.87 -19.02
C LEU A 79 -5.43 -11.30 -19.96
N HIS A 80 -6.65 -11.16 -19.48
CA HIS A 80 -7.76 -10.54 -20.19
C HIS A 80 -7.91 -9.08 -19.73
N ARG A 81 -7.60 -8.13 -20.61
CA ARG A 81 -7.78 -6.69 -20.37
C ARG A 81 -9.12 -6.22 -20.90
N SER A 82 -9.67 -5.16 -20.29
CA SER A 82 -10.99 -4.63 -20.67
C SER A 82 -12.09 -5.68 -20.64
N CYS A 83 -11.95 -6.67 -19.76
CA CYS A 83 -12.83 -7.82 -19.62
C CYS A 83 -13.44 -7.84 -18.19
N PRO A 84 -14.39 -6.93 -17.90
CA PRO A 84 -15.02 -6.88 -16.59
C PRO A 84 -15.87 -8.12 -16.34
N VAL A 85 -15.77 -8.66 -15.11
CA VAL A 85 -16.72 -9.65 -14.62
C VAL A 85 -18.01 -8.93 -14.25
N THR A 86 -19.13 -9.31 -14.88
CA THR A 86 -20.44 -8.68 -14.67
C THR A 86 -21.40 -9.51 -13.84
N HIS A 87 -21.16 -10.82 -13.75
CA HIS A 87 -21.96 -11.74 -12.94
C HIS A 87 -21.11 -12.92 -12.49
N ILE A 88 -21.39 -13.43 -11.29
CA ILE A 88 -20.75 -14.62 -10.72
C ILE A 88 -21.84 -15.55 -10.22
N GLU A 89 -21.82 -16.79 -10.68
CA GLU A 89 -22.78 -17.83 -10.30
C GLU A 89 -22.04 -19.05 -9.75
N LYS A 90 -22.58 -19.65 -8.69
CA LYS A 90 -22.07 -20.89 -8.13
C LYS A 90 -22.57 -22.08 -8.95
N THR A 91 -21.65 -22.95 -9.35
CA THR A 91 -21.93 -24.20 -10.09
C THR A 91 -21.63 -25.43 -9.22
N ALA A 92 -21.97 -26.61 -9.71
CA ALA A 92 -21.65 -27.87 -9.03
C ALA A 92 -20.13 -28.11 -8.90
N GLY A 93 -19.32 -27.58 -9.83
CA GLY A 93 -17.86 -27.77 -9.89
C GLY A 93 -17.03 -26.56 -9.42
N GLY A 94 -17.69 -25.46 -9.05
CA GLY A 94 -17.00 -24.20 -8.73
C GLY A 94 -17.86 -22.98 -9.03
N TRP A 95 -17.42 -22.16 -9.98
CA TRP A 95 -18.01 -20.87 -10.30
C TRP A 95 -18.03 -20.63 -11.80
N ALA A 96 -19.05 -19.94 -12.28
CA ALA A 96 -19.15 -19.41 -13.62
C ALA A 96 -19.14 -17.87 -13.56
N LEU A 97 -18.21 -17.24 -14.28
CA LEU A 97 -18.05 -15.79 -14.37
C LEU A 97 -18.50 -15.33 -15.75
N THR A 98 -19.44 -14.40 -15.80
CA THR A 98 -19.89 -13.78 -17.05
C THR A 98 -18.99 -12.60 -17.38
N THR A 99 -18.44 -12.59 -18.58
CA THR A 99 -17.57 -11.54 -19.11
C THR A 99 -18.00 -11.18 -20.55
N PRO A 100 -17.53 -10.05 -21.12
CA PRO A 100 -17.75 -9.74 -22.54
C PRO A 100 -17.21 -10.79 -23.50
N ASP A 101 -16.15 -11.52 -23.11
CA ASP A 101 -15.51 -12.57 -23.92
C ASP A 101 -16.20 -13.94 -23.79
N GLY A 102 -17.24 -14.02 -22.95
CA GLY A 102 -17.98 -15.25 -22.68
C GLY A 102 -17.98 -15.64 -21.20
N ILE A 103 -18.32 -16.91 -20.95
CA ILE A 103 -18.38 -17.48 -19.60
C ILE A 103 -17.04 -18.17 -19.29
N VAL A 104 -16.46 -17.83 -18.15
CA VAL A 104 -15.25 -18.48 -17.62
C VAL A 104 -15.65 -19.37 -16.43
N GLU A 105 -15.42 -20.67 -16.55
CA GLU A 105 -15.63 -21.61 -15.45
C GLU A 105 -14.35 -21.82 -14.65
N THR A 106 -14.45 -21.81 -13.32
CA THR A 106 -13.31 -21.96 -12.43
C THR A 106 -13.67 -22.61 -11.10
N ARG A 107 -12.72 -23.27 -10.46
CA ARG A 107 -12.90 -23.85 -9.13
C ARG A 107 -12.78 -22.80 -8.00
N TYR A 108 -11.97 -21.78 -8.21
CA TYR A 108 -11.64 -20.76 -7.20
C TYR A 108 -11.64 -19.37 -7.83
N ILE A 109 -12.06 -18.38 -7.05
CA ILE A 109 -11.96 -16.96 -7.41
C ILE A 109 -11.12 -16.26 -6.36
N ILE A 110 -10.15 -15.47 -6.82
CA ILE A 110 -9.41 -14.54 -5.98
C ILE A 110 -9.85 -13.13 -6.36
N ASN A 111 -10.56 -12.47 -5.44
CA ASN A 111 -11.03 -11.12 -5.66
C ASN A 111 -9.93 -10.11 -5.24
N ALA A 112 -9.27 -9.53 -6.21
CA ALA A 112 -8.24 -8.49 -6.03
C ALA A 112 -8.64 -7.19 -6.76
N ALA A 113 -9.95 -6.87 -6.84
CA ALA A 113 -10.50 -5.80 -7.65
C ALA A 113 -10.37 -4.38 -7.02
N GLY A 114 -9.51 -4.18 -6.02
CA GLY A 114 -9.25 -2.88 -5.41
C GLY A 114 -10.53 -2.25 -4.85
N ILE A 115 -10.82 -1.00 -5.23
CA ILE A 115 -12.03 -0.28 -4.79
C ILE A 115 -13.33 -0.94 -5.26
N SER A 116 -13.28 -1.77 -6.30
CA SER A 116 -14.43 -2.53 -6.82
C SER A 116 -14.59 -3.90 -6.15
N ALA A 117 -13.73 -4.27 -5.21
CA ALA A 117 -13.74 -5.60 -4.59
C ALA A 117 -15.04 -5.88 -3.84
N GLN A 118 -15.69 -4.87 -3.26
CA GLN A 118 -17.01 -5.02 -2.65
C GLN A 118 -18.05 -5.44 -3.69
N ALA A 119 -18.13 -4.75 -4.82
CA ALA A 119 -19.10 -5.06 -5.87
C ALA A 119 -18.90 -6.49 -6.42
N VAL A 120 -17.64 -6.92 -6.60
CA VAL A 120 -17.32 -8.28 -7.02
C VAL A 120 -17.70 -9.30 -5.94
N HIS A 121 -17.46 -9.01 -4.66
CA HIS A 121 -17.89 -9.87 -3.56
C HIS A 121 -19.41 -10.06 -3.54
N ASP A 122 -20.15 -8.96 -3.70
CA ASP A 122 -21.61 -8.98 -3.62
C ASP A 122 -22.28 -9.71 -4.78
N MET A 123 -21.53 -10.01 -5.87
CA MET A 123 -21.99 -10.92 -6.94
C MET A 123 -21.96 -12.39 -6.51
N ALA A 124 -21.07 -12.77 -5.58
CA ALA A 124 -20.82 -14.16 -5.22
C ALA A 124 -21.35 -14.55 -3.83
N ALA A 125 -21.58 -13.58 -2.95
CA ALA A 125 -21.93 -13.80 -1.56
C ALA A 125 -22.79 -12.65 -1.01
N PRO A 126 -23.53 -12.87 0.11
CA PRO A 126 -24.24 -11.79 0.79
C PRO A 126 -23.31 -10.64 1.18
N HIS A 127 -23.80 -9.42 1.06
CA HIS A 127 -23.09 -8.22 1.46
C HIS A 127 -22.52 -8.33 2.88
N LYS A 128 -21.20 -8.11 3.05
CA LYS A 128 -20.51 -8.32 4.32
C LYS A 128 -19.65 -7.13 4.76
N PHE A 129 -19.21 -6.30 3.84
CA PHE A 129 -18.36 -5.14 4.12
C PHE A 129 -18.57 -4.03 3.08
N THR A 130 -18.32 -2.81 3.48
CA THR A 130 -18.37 -1.64 2.59
C THR A 130 -16.98 -1.03 2.46
N ILE A 131 -16.54 -0.81 1.24
CA ILE A 131 -15.30 -0.08 0.95
C ILE A 131 -15.61 1.40 0.85
N GLN A 132 -14.96 2.20 1.68
CA GLN A 132 -14.98 3.66 1.59
C GLN A 132 -13.65 4.11 0.96
N PRO A 133 -13.64 4.49 -0.32
CA PRO A 133 -12.41 4.91 -0.97
C PRO A 133 -11.95 6.26 -0.41
N THR A 134 -10.65 6.35 -0.10
CA THR A 134 -10.00 7.61 0.30
C THR A 134 -9.04 8.02 -0.80
N ARG A 135 -9.11 9.30 -1.20
CA ARG A 135 -8.19 9.88 -2.19
C ARG A 135 -7.03 10.55 -1.49
N GLY A 136 -5.81 10.13 -1.82
CA GLY A 136 -4.60 10.87 -1.50
C GLY A 136 -4.31 11.94 -2.55
N GLU A 137 -3.92 13.14 -2.12
CA GLU A 137 -3.50 14.23 -3.02
C GLU A 137 -1.99 14.42 -2.88
N TYR A 138 -1.32 14.65 -4.02
CA TYR A 138 0.13 14.78 -4.10
C TYR A 138 0.50 16.06 -4.83
N TYR A 139 1.55 16.71 -4.34
CA TYR A 139 2.23 17.77 -5.06
C TYR A 139 3.53 17.21 -5.66
N LEU A 140 3.66 17.30 -6.98
CA LEU A 140 4.91 16.98 -7.64
C LEU A 140 5.77 18.24 -7.67
N LEU A 141 6.90 18.19 -7.00
CA LEU A 141 7.87 19.30 -6.97
C LEU A 141 8.83 19.18 -8.14
N ASP A 142 9.41 20.32 -8.53
CA ASP A 142 10.49 20.35 -9.54
C ASP A 142 11.72 19.59 -9.05
N LYS A 143 12.51 19.05 -9.99
CA LYS A 143 13.73 18.30 -9.67
C LYS A 143 14.78 19.12 -8.93
N SER A 144 14.76 20.46 -9.07
CA SER A 144 15.64 21.37 -8.32
C SER A 144 15.43 21.32 -6.81
N GLU A 145 14.23 20.90 -6.37
CA GLU A 145 13.89 20.74 -4.95
C GLU A 145 14.36 19.39 -4.36
N GLY A 146 14.82 18.46 -5.21
CA GLY A 146 15.19 17.10 -4.80
C GLY A 146 16.34 17.01 -3.80
N SER A 147 17.21 18.03 -3.76
CA SER A 147 18.31 18.10 -2.79
C SER A 147 17.89 18.55 -1.39
N ARG A 148 16.63 18.96 -1.20
CA ARG A 148 16.13 19.42 0.10
C ARG A 148 15.79 18.30 1.05
N VAL A 149 15.54 17.08 0.53
CA VAL A 149 15.16 15.92 1.32
C VAL A 149 15.99 14.72 0.85
N HIS A 150 16.64 14.03 1.79
CA HIS A 150 17.54 12.91 1.51
C HIS A 150 16.90 11.54 1.79
N HIS A 151 15.83 11.50 2.56
CA HIS A 151 15.13 10.28 2.95
C HIS A 151 13.65 10.34 2.58
N VAL A 152 13.03 9.18 2.44
CA VAL A 152 11.56 9.09 2.38
C VAL A 152 11.00 9.43 3.76
N ILE A 153 10.10 10.39 3.81
CA ILE A 153 9.53 10.93 5.04
C ILE A 153 8.03 10.66 5.07
N PHE A 154 7.55 10.08 6.16
CA PHE A 154 6.14 9.92 6.49
C PHE A 154 5.84 10.68 7.78
N LEU A 155 4.68 11.29 7.84
CA LEU A 155 4.13 11.82 9.09
C LEU A 155 3.46 10.68 9.87
N SER A 156 3.50 10.77 11.19
CA SER A 156 2.71 9.89 12.05
C SER A 156 1.22 10.10 11.76
N LEU A 157 0.54 9.04 11.26
CA LEU A 157 -0.84 9.13 10.77
C LEU A 157 -1.87 8.98 11.91
N ILE A 158 -1.66 9.62 13.05
CA ILE A 158 -2.64 9.58 14.16
C ILE A 158 -3.93 10.33 13.82
N HIS A 159 -3.91 11.18 12.78
CA HIS A 159 -4.99 12.08 12.45
C HIS A 159 -5.71 11.78 11.12
N ILE A 160 -5.52 10.58 10.55
CA ILE A 160 -6.28 10.14 9.36
C ILE A 160 -7.31 9.09 9.76
#